data_c5215c6a65dc4783e05c4ec7d5df30f2
#
_entry.id   c5215c6a65dc4783e05c4ec7d5df30f2
#
_cell.length_a   1.000
_cell.length_b   1.000
_cell.length_c   1.000
_cell.angle_alpha   90.00
_cell.angle_beta   90.00
_cell.angle_gamma   90.00
#
_symmetry.space_group_name_H-M   'P 1'
#
loop_
_entity.id
_entity.type
_entity.pdbx_description
1 polymer ?
#
loop_
_entity_poly.entity_id
_entity_poly.type
_entity_poly.pdbx_seq_one_letter_code
_entity_poly.pdbx_strand_id
1 'polypeptide(L)'
;LEIIKQRCHEAAAVLVEPVQSRRMEFRPVDFLREVRRITQENGAALIFDEVITGFRTHQNGTQGLFGIQADIGTYGKVIGGGMPVGAMIGKSEWMDALDGGHWQFGDDSVPPAGVTYFAGTFVRHPLTMAAMKASLVFMKEQGPALQERLNTMTEDMVARVNGLFDKYQLPYRWVNF
;
A
#
# COMPACT_ATOMS: atom_id res chain seq x y z
N LEU A 1 -8.25 -16.50 10.34
CA LEU A 1 -8.59 -17.13 9.06
C LEU A 1 -9.98 -17.78 9.09
N GLU A 2 -10.36 -18.49 10.11
CA GLU A 2 -11.65 -19.21 10.15
C GLU A 2 -12.87 -18.31 9.89
N ILE A 3 -12.91 -17.13 10.50
CA ILE A 3 -13.98 -16.15 10.26
C ILE A 3 -14.01 -15.72 8.78
N ILE A 4 -12.84 -15.48 8.18
CA ILE A 4 -12.76 -15.09 6.77
C ILE A 4 -13.25 -16.23 5.89
N LYS A 5 -12.84 -17.48 6.14
CA LYS A 5 -13.31 -18.66 5.40
C LYS A 5 -14.83 -18.82 5.45
N GLN A 6 -15.41 -18.60 6.62
CA GLN A 6 -16.85 -18.79 6.83
C GLN A 6 -17.69 -17.68 6.20
N ARG A 7 -17.17 -16.42 6.17
CA ARG A 7 -17.98 -15.24 5.84
C ARG A 7 -17.54 -14.48 4.59
N CYS A 8 -16.47 -14.89 3.92
CA CYS A 8 -15.96 -14.17 2.76
C CYS A 8 -16.96 -14.06 1.62
N HIS A 9 -17.83 -15.06 1.45
CA HIS A 9 -18.89 -15.07 0.45
C HIS A 9 -19.98 -13.99 0.69
N GLU A 10 -20.05 -13.41 1.90
CA GLU A 10 -20.96 -12.31 2.25
C GLU A 10 -20.29 -10.94 2.07
N ALA A 11 -18.98 -10.91 1.82
CA ALA A 11 -18.19 -9.68 1.80
C ALA A 11 -17.90 -9.22 0.38
N ALA A 12 -18.05 -7.92 0.10
CA ALA A 12 -17.59 -7.32 -1.14
C ALA A 12 -16.04 -7.24 -1.19
N ALA A 13 -15.39 -7.05 -0.05
CA ALA A 13 -13.96 -6.93 0.05
C ALA A 13 -13.44 -7.36 1.44
N VAL A 14 -12.14 -7.74 1.47
CA VAL A 14 -11.35 -7.90 2.68
C VAL A 14 -10.22 -6.87 2.65
N LEU A 15 -10.23 -5.95 3.61
CA LEU A 15 -9.20 -4.94 3.76
C LEU A 15 -8.24 -5.34 4.87
N VAL A 16 -6.93 -5.28 4.59
CA VAL A 16 -5.89 -5.62 5.56
C VAL A 16 -4.67 -4.72 5.38
N GLU A 17 -4.08 -4.28 6.49
CA GLU A 17 -2.73 -3.70 6.53
C GLU A 17 -1.72 -4.88 6.49
N PRO A 18 -0.92 -5.06 5.40
CA PRO A 18 -0.09 -6.26 5.23
C PRO A 18 0.94 -6.47 6.33
N VAL A 19 1.50 -5.38 6.84
CA VAL A 19 2.30 -5.33 8.05
C VAL A 19 1.76 -4.21 8.92
N GLN A 20 1.25 -4.58 10.08
CA GLN A 20 0.62 -3.62 10.99
C GLN A 20 1.64 -2.61 11.53
N SER A 21 1.33 -1.33 11.42
CA SER A 21 2.19 -0.23 11.86
C SER A 21 2.57 -0.28 13.36
N ARG A 22 1.77 -0.95 14.18
CA ARG A 22 2.02 -1.14 15.61
C ARG A 22 2.72 -2.47 15.95
N ARG A 23 2.93 -3.33 14.95
CA ARG A 23 3.56 -4.66 15.10
C ARG A 23 4.42 -4.96 13.88
N MET A 24 5.39 -4.11 13.62
CA MET A 24 6.25 -4.16 12.43
C MET A 24 7.14 -5.43 12.37
N GLU A 25 7.40 -6.05 13.52
CA GLU A 25 8.12 -7.31 13.62
C GLU A 25 7.31 -8.51 13.12
N PHE A 26 5.98 -8.37 13.05
CA PHE A 26 5.10 -9.45 12.64
C PHE A 26 4.78 -9.36 11.13
N ARG A 27 5.30 -10.30 10.37
CA ARG A 27 5.17 -10.41 8.91
C ARG A 27 4.30 -11.62 8.55
N PRO A 28 2.98 -11.48 8.46
CA PRO A 28 2.04 -12.60 8.35
C PRO A 28 1.89 -13.10 6.90
N VAL A 29 2.98 -13.45 6.22
CA VAL A 29 2.98 -13.76 4.77
C VAL A 29 2.05 -14.93 4.44
N ASP A 30 2.10 -16.01 5.20
CA ASP A 30 1.24 -17.19 4.93
C ASP A 30 -0.24 -16.90 5.20
N PHE A 31 -0.54 -16.10 6.22
CA PHE A 31 -1.89 -15.60 6.45
C PHE A 31 -2.40 -14.78 5.25
N LEU A 32 -1.58 -13.88 4.72
CA LEU A 32 -1.95 -13.04 3.58
C LEU A 32 -2.13 -13.85 2.29
N ARG A 33 -1.30 -14.86 2.07
CA ARG A 33 -1.47 -15.79 0.94
C ARG A 33 -2.80 -16.53 1.01
N GLU A 34 -3.14 -17.00 2.19
CA GLU A 34 -4.42 -17.71 2.39
C GLU A 34 -5.61 -16.75 2.28
N VAL A 35 -5.51 -15.53 2.78
CA VAL A 35 -6.54 -14.48 2.56
C VAL A 35 -6.71 -14.20 1.07
N ARG A 36 -5.60 -14.07 0.30
CA ARG A 36 -5.65 -13.89 -1.16
C ARG A 36 -6.40 -15.05 -1.84
N ARG A 37 -6.08 -16.28 -1.46
CA ARG A 37 -6.75 -17.48 -2.02
C ARG A 37 -8.26 -17.45 -1.73
N ILE A 38 -8.62 -17.22 -0.47
CA ILE A 38 -10.04 -17.21 -0.04
C ILE A 38 -10.82 -16.09 -0.75
N THR A 39 -10.28 -14.88 -0.82
CA THR A 39 -10.97 -13.75 -1.50
C THR A 39 -11.16 -14.04 -2.97
N GLN A 40 -10.17 -14.58 -3.65
CA GLN A 40 -10.26 -14.94 -5.06
C GLN A 40 -11.31 -16.02 -5.34
N GLU A 41 -11.38 -17.04 -4.50
CA GLU A 41 -12.36 -18.15 -4.62
C GLU A 41 -13.80 -17.68 -4.38
N ASN A 42 -14.00 -16.62 -3.60
CA ASN A 42 -15.31 -16.08 -3.26
C ASN A 42 -15.71 -14.83 -4.06
N GLY A 43 -14.89 -14.38 -5.02
CA GLY A 43 -15.16 -13.18 -5.81
C GLY A 43 -15.15 -11.88 -5.00
N ALA A 44 -14.51 -11.87 -3.82
CA ALA A 44 -14.33 -10.69 -2.99
C ALA A 44 -13.01 -9.97 -3.32
N ALA A 45 -13.00 -8.65 -3.30
CA ALA A 45 -11.76 -7.90 -3.50
C ALA A 45 -10.82 -8.05 -2.31
N LEU A 46 -9.53 -8.27 -2.56
CA LEU A 46 -8.49 -8.09 -1.55
C LEU A 46 -7.95 -6.66 -1.64
N ILE A 47 -8.04 -5.91 -0.55
CA ILE A 47 -7.53 -4.54 -0.45
C ILE A 47 -6.34 -4.53 0.52
N PHE A 48 -5.17 -4.12 0.03
CA PHE A 48 -4.02 -3.87 0.90
C PHE A 48 -3.94 -2.40 1.29
N ASP A 49 -3.98 -2.12 2.58
CA ASP A 49 -3.64 -0.81 3.12
C ASP A 49 -2.11 -0.67 3.17
N GLU A 50 -1.56 -0.07 2.13
CA GLU A 50 -0.14 0.24 1.99
C GLU A 50 0.17 1.72 2.25
N VAL A 51 -0.68 2.43 2.97
CA VAL A 51 -0.45 3.84 3.30
C VAL A 51 0.87 4.05 4.05
N ILE A 52 1.31 3.08 4.87
CA ILE A 52 2.61 3.12 5.55
C ILE A 52 3.69 2.39 4.77
N THR A 53 3.41 1.19 4.29
CA THR A 53 4.41 0.28 3.72
C THR A 53 4.73 0.55 2.25
N GLY A 54 3.74 1.06 1.50
CA GLY A 54 3.88 1.32 0.08
C GLY A 54 5.02 2.27 -0.25
N PHE A 55 5.87 1.89 -1.20
CA PHE A 55 7.05 2.61 -1.66
C PHE A 55 8.16 2.83 -0.60
N ARG A 56 8.02 2.28 0.61
CA ARG A 56 9.03 2.40 1.68
C ARG A 56 9.97 1.21 1.72
N THR A 57 9.42 0.02 1.90
CA THR A 57 10.21 -1.20 2.09
C THR A 57 10.65 -1.84 0.79
N HIS A 58 9.87 -1.62 -0.26
CA HIS A 58 10.13 -2.14 -1.60
C HIS A 58 9.50 -1.19 -2.63
N GLN A 59 10.05 -1.11 -3.84
CA GLN A 59 9.55 -0.24 -4.90
C GLN A 59 8.08 -0.53 -5.25
N ASN A 60 7.66 -1.78 -5.17
CA ASN A 60 6.28 -2.22 -5.41
C ASN A 60 5.51 -2.48 -4.10
N GLY A 61 5.90 -1.84 -2.99
CA GLY A 61 5.28 -2.05 -1.68
C GLY A 61 5.43 -3.47 -1.13
N THR A 62 4.65 -3.80 -0.11
CA THR A 62 4.62 -5.16 0.46
C THR A 62 4.10 -6.19 -0.53
N GLN A 63 3.29 -5.79 -1.50
CA GLN A 63 2.85 -6.67 -2.59
C GLN A 63 4.04 -7.24 -3.35
N GLY A 64 4.99 -6.40 -3.74
CA GLY A 64 6.22 -6.82 -4.40
C GLY A 64 7.13 -7.63 -3.48
N LEU A 65 7.27 -7.20 -2.23
CA LEU A 65 8.13 -7.86 -1.25
C LEU A 65 7.65 -9.28 -0.90
N PHE A 66 6.34 -9.49 -0.77
CA PHE A 66 5.75 -10.79 -0.39
C PHE A 66 5.33 -11.64 -1.58
N GLY A 67 5.33 -11.08 -2.80
CA GLY A 67 4.83 -11.76 -3.99
C GLY A 67 3.33 -12.04 -3.93
N ILE A 68 2.55 -11.16 -3.27
CA ILE A 68 1.11 -11.29 -3.11
C ILE A 68 0.45 -10.05 -3.71
N GLN A 69 -0.29 -10.22 -4.81
CA GLN A 69 -0.98 -9.11 -5.47
C GLN A 69 -2.40 -8.95 -4.91
N ALA A 70 -2.71 -7.78 -4.37
CA ALA A 70 -4.06 -7.37 -4.03
C ALA A 70 -4.84 -6.93 -5.28
N ASP A 71 -6.14 -6.81 -5.15
CA ASP A 71 -7.00 -6.26 -6.21
C ASP A 71 -6.98 -4.74 -6.18
N ILE A 72 -6.89 -4.16 -4.99
CA ILE A 72 -6.79 -2.71 -4.74
C ILE A 72 -5.70 -2.48 -3.70
N GLY A 73 -4.89 -1.45 -3.90
CA GLY A 73 -3.95 -0.93 -2.91
C GLY A 73 -4.28 0.51 -2.55
N THR A 74 -4.21 0.86 -1.26
CA THR A 74 -4.31 2.24 -0.80
C THR A 74 -2.93 2.77 -0.43
N TYR A 75 -2.62 3.98 -0.85
CA TYR A 75 -1.30 4.61 -0.71
C TYR A 75 -1.42 6.02 -0.16
N GLY A 76 -0.37 6.49 0.49
CA GLY A 76 -0.33 7.84 1.04
C GLY A 76 1.08 8.17 1.55
N LYS A 77 1.16 9.06 2.53
CA LYS A 77 2.43 9.40 3.22
C LYS A 77 3.57 9.71 2.26
N VAL A 78 4.52 8.78 2.10
CA VAL A 78 5.76 9.01 1.34
C VAL A 78 5.53 9.45 -0.11
N ILE A 79 4.46 8.98 -0.75
CA ILE A 79 4.16 9.36 -2.13
C ILE A 79 3.77 10.83 -2.27
N GLY A 80 3.34 11.47 -1.19
CA GLY A 80 2.92 12.87 -1.19
C GLY A 80 4.05 13.89 -1.28
N GLY A 81 5.32 13.46 -1.10
CA GLY A 81 6.45 14.39 -1.10
C GLY A 81 6.34 15.50 -0.05
N GLY A 82 5.75 15.18 1.12
CA GLY A 82 5.47 16.12 2.21
C GLY A 82 4.07 16.74 2.18
N MET A 83 3.31 16.56 1.10
CA MET A 83 1.93 17.05 0.99
C MET A 83 0.91 15.98 1.39
N PRO A 84 -0.26 16.36 1.93
CA PRO A 84 -1.33 15.41 2.26
C PRO A 84 -1.90 14.81 0.97
N VAL A 85 -1.81 13.48 0.84
CA VAL A 85 -2.33 12.75 -0.30
C VAL A 85 -2.82 11.37 0.14
N GLY A 86 -3.87 10.90 -0.52
CA GLY A 86 -4.30 9.52 -0.55
C GLY A 86 -4.53 9.10 -1.99
N ALA A 87 -4.17 7.88 -2.33
CA ALA A 87 -4.40 7.30 -3.64
C ALA A 87 -4.91 5.87 -3.49
N MET A 88 -5.81 5.49 -4.38
CA MET A 88 -6.25 4.11 -4.56
C MET A 88 -5.86 3.67 -5.96
N ILE A 89 -5.25 2.51 -6.07
CA ILE A 89 -4.81 1.92 -7.33
C ILE A 89 -5.25 0.46 -7.33
N GLY A 90 -5.84 0.01 -8.40
CA GLY A 90 -6.33 -1.37 -8.46
C GLY A 90 -6.57 -1.83 -9.89
N LYS A 91 -7.05 -3.06 -9.99
CA LYS A 91 -7.43 -3.67 -11.26
C LYS A 91 -8.66 -2.98 -11.83
N SER A 92 -8.74 -2.90 -13.16
CA SER A 92 -9.86 -2.26 -13.87
C SER A 92 -11.22 -2.83 -13.47
N GLU A 93 -11.33 -4.12 -13.29
CA GLU A 93 -12.58 -4.78 -12.87
C GLU A 93 -13.21 -4.18 -11.60
N TRP A 94 -12.38 -3.56 -10.73
CA TRP A 94 -12.81 -2.91 -9.49
C TRP A 94 -12.81 -1.39 -9.60
N MET A 95 -11.86 -0.83 -10.35
CA MET A 95 -11.65 0.62 -10.40
C MET A 95 -12.49 1.31 -11.46
N ASP A 96 -12.92 0.62 -12.52
CA ASP A 96 -13.73 1.19 -13.59
C ASP A 96 -15.10 1.69 -13.07
N ALA A 97 -15.64 1.07 -12.02
CA ALA A 97 -16.84 1.57 -11.35
C ALA A 97 -16.63 2.92 -10.63
N LEU A 98 -15.37 3.29 -10.36
CA LEU A 98 -15.02 4.56 -9.73
C LEU A 98 -14.75 5.66 -10.76
N ASP A 99 -13.96 5.37 -11.80
CA ASP A 99 -13.48 6.35 -12.77
C ASP A 99 -14.14 6.27 -14.16
N GLY A 100 -15.01 5.29 -14.36
CA GLY A 100 -15.76 5.10 -15.60
C GLY A 100 -15.06 4.25 -16.65
N GLY A 101 -13.91 3.64 -16.32
CA GLY A 101 -13.15 2.80 -17.23
C GLY A 101 -12.25 3.59 -18.19
N HIS A 102 -11.93 2.99 -19.32
CA HIS A 102 -11.02 3.60 -20.28
C HIS A 102 -11.71 4.69 -21.12
N TRP A 103 -11.40 5.94 -20.83
CA TRP A 103 -11.85 7.10 -21.59
C TRP A 103 -10.84 8.25 -21.41
N GLN A 104 -10.90 9.25 -22.28
CA GLN A 104 -9.96 10.37 -22.28
C GLN A 104 -10.70 11.69 -22.46
N PHE A 105 -10.39 12.66 -21.60
CA PHE A 105 -10.92 14.02 -21.76
C PHE A 105 -10.33 14.70 -23.00
N GLY A 106 -11.18 15.29 -23.80
CA GLY A 106 -10.79 16.08 -24.99
C GLY A 106 -10.84 15.31 -26.30
N ASP A 107 -11.33 14.07 -26.29
CA ASP A 107 -11.73 13.31 -27.48
C ASP A 107 -13.21 12.89 -27.41
N ASP A 108 -13.68 12.09 -28.36
CA ASP A 108 -15.07 11.62 -28.44
C ASP A 108 -15.37 10.42 -27.52
N SER A 109 -14.41 9.97 -26.73
CA SER A 109 -14.62 8.85 -25.81
C SER A 109 -15.50 9.28 -24.61
N VAL A 110 -16.34 8.35 -24.15
CA VAL A 110 -17.18 8.49 -22.97
C VAL A 110 -16.91 7.37 -22.01
N PRO A 111 -17.11 7.56 -20.68
CA PRO A 111 -16.97 6.49 -19.71
C PRO A 111 -17.88 5.30 -20.07
N PRO A 112 -17.35 4.10 -20.38
CA PRO A 112 -18.19 2.93 -20.71
C PRO A 112 -18.91 2.38 -19.49
N ALA A 113 -18.37 2.59 -18.28
CA ALA A 113 -19.02 2.25 -17.01
C ALA A 113 -19.59 3.50 -16.34
N GLY A 114 -20.59 3.34 -15.48
CA GLY A 114 -21.10 4.44 -14.65
C GLY A 114 -20.02 4.94 -13.69
N VAL A 115 -19.92 6.26 -13.52
CA VAL A 115 -18.94 6.89 -12.63
C VAL A 115 -19.54 7.05 -11.23
N THR A 116 -18.79 6.61 -10.21
CA THR A 116 -19.13 6.90 -8.82
C THR A 116 -18.79 8.36 -8.48
N TYR A 117 -19.68 9.02 -7.73
CA TYR A 117 -19.39 10.38 -7.27
C TYR A 117 -18.15 10.40 -6.39
N PHE A 118 -17.08 11.01 -6.91
CA PHE A 118 -15.80 11.16 -6.26
C PHE A 118 -15.40 12.62 -6.22
N ALA A 119 -15.65 13.28 -5.08
CA ALA A 119 -15.38 14.69 -4.90
C ALA A 119 -14.93 15.01 -3.47
N GLY A 120 -14.37 16.20 -3.32
CA GLY A 120 -13.92 16.77 -2.05
C GLY A 120 -13.09 18.00 -2.32
N THR A 121 -13.08 18.95 -1.40
CA THR A 121 -12.41 20.26 -1.57
C THR A 121 -10.93 20.13 -1.95
N PHE A 122 -10.25 19.10 -1.44
CA PHE A 122 -8.81 18.88 -1.68
C PHE A 122 -8.52 17.73 -2.65
N VAL A 123 -9.55 17.13 -3.24
CA VAL A 123 -9.36 16.08 -4.25
C VAL A 123 -8.66 16.66 -5.47
N ARG A 124 -7.60 16.00 -5.92
CA ARG A 124 -6.78 16.40 -7.06
C ARG A 124 -6.18 17.82 -6.91
N HIS A 125 -5.85 18.24 -5.69
CA HIS A 125 -5.26 19.54 -5.46
C HIS A 125 -3.96 19.70 -6.26
N PRO A 126 -3.81 20.74 -7.12
CA PRO A 126 -2.71 20.80 -8.10
C PRO A 126 -1.31 20.74 -7.49
N LEU A 127 -1.08 21.46 -6.37
CA LEU A 127 0.21 21.43 -5.68
C LEU A 127 0.54 20.04 -5.13
N THR A 128 -0.46 19.37 -4.55
CA THR A 128 -0.30 17.98 -4.05
C THR A 128 0.01 17.03 -5.20
N MET A 129 -0.68 17.15 -6.33
CA MET A 129 -0.41 16.33 -7.52
C MET A 129 0.99 16.57 -8.08
N ALA A 130 1.47 17.81 -8.11
CA ALA A 130 2.82 18.15 -8.54
C ALA A 130 3.88 17.56 -7.61
N ALA A 131 3.71 17.67 -6.29
CA ALA A 131 4.59 17.12 -5.29
C ALA A 131 4.63 15.58 -5.36
N MET A 132 3.45 14.93 -5.48
CA MET A 132 3.36 13.48 -5.63
C MET A 132 4.05 13.02 -6.92
N LYS A 133 3.83 13.69 -8.04
CA LYS A 133 4.50 13.37 -9.31
C LYS A 133 6.01 13.45 -9.17
N ALA A 134 6.53 14.52 -8.58
CA ALA A 134 7.98 14.70 -8.38
C ALA A 134 8.56 13.59 -7.49
N SER A 135 7.88 13.24 -6.39
CA SER A 135 8.28 12.16 -5.48
C SER A 135 8.32 10.80 -6.20
N LEU A 136 7.26 10.46 -6.94
CA LEU A 136 7.17 9.20 -7.68
C LEU A 136 8.20 9.10 -8.81
N VAL A 137 8.45 10.19 -9.55
CA VAL A 137 9.48 10.25 -10.60
C VAL A 137 10.85 10.03 -9.97
N PHE A 138 11.18 10.74 -8.88
CA PHE A 138 12.43 10.55 -8.16
C PHE A 138 12.63 9.09 -7.73
N MET A 139 11.62 8.48 -7.08
CA MET A 139 11.71 7.08 -6.66
C MET A 139 11.89 6.12 -7.84
N LYS A 140 11.21 6.38 -8.97
CA LYS A 140 11.36 5.59 -10.20
C LYS A 140 12.78 5.69 -10.77
N GLU A 141 13.35 6.88 -10.81
CA GLU A 141 14.71 7.12 -11.33
C GLU A 141 15.79 6.49 -10.45
N GLN A 142 15.59 6.50 -9.13
CA GLN A 142 16.52 5.84 -8.19
C GLN A 142 16.44 4.32 -8.25
N GLY A 143 15.30 3.77 -8.69
CA GLY A 143 15.08 2.33 -8.78
C GLY A 143 15.05 1.63 -7.40
N PRO A 144 15.13 0.28 -7.39
CA PRO A 144 15.06 -0.51 -6.14
C PRO A 144 16.16 -0.20 -5.14
N ALA A 145 17.32 0.25 -5.62
CA ALA A 145 18.49 0.57 -4.77
C ALA A 145 18.18 1.64 -3.70
N LEU A 146 17.19 2.50 -3.93
CA LEU A 146 16.78 3.49 -2.93
C LEU A 146 16.23 2.79 -1.68
N GLN A 147 15.25 1.90 -1.85
CA GLN A 147 14.63 1.20 -0.74
C GLN A 147 15.62 0.24 -0.06
N GLU A 148 16.43 -0.48 -0.82
CA GLU A 148 17.47 -1.36 -0.28
C GLU A 148 18.44 -0.60 0.62
N ARG A 149 18.93 0.56 0.17
CA ARG A 149 19.82 1.42 0.98
C ARG A 149 19.12 1.92 2.24
N LEU A 150 17.88 2.39 2.15
CA LEU A 150 17.13 2.90 3.31
C LEU A 150 16.84 1.80 4.32
N ASN A 151 16.50 0.60 3.86
CA ASN A 151 16.29 -0.57 4.71
C ASN A 151 17.57 -0.92 5.47
N THR A 152 18.72 -1.05 4.76
CA THR A 152 20.02 -1.33 5.38
C THR A 152 20.41 -0.28 6.42
N MET A 153 20.24 1.01 6.10
CA MET A 153 20.51 2.08 7.06
C MET A 153 19.61 2.00 8.30
N THR A 154 18.35 1.63 8.12
CA THR A 154 17.40 1.47 9.24
C THR A 154 17.76 0.26 10.10
N GLU A 155 18.12 -0.87 9.50
CA GLU A 155 18.57 -2.08 10.18
C GLU A 155 19.83 -1.81 11.02
N ASP A 156 20.83 -1.13 10.45
CA ASP A 156 22.03 -0.72 11.14
C ASP A 156 21.74 0.18 12.34
N MET A 157 20.85 1.16 12.17
CA MET A 157 20.43 2.05 13.24
C MET A 157 19.75 1.27 14.38
N VAL A 158 18.79 0.40 14.04
CA VAL A 158 18.08 -0.43 15.01
C VAL A 158 19.04 -1.36 15.75
N ALA A 159 19.98 -1.98 15.06
CA ALA A 159 21.00 -2.83 15.68
C ALA A 159 21.86 -2.06 16.69
N ARG A 160 22.34 -0.85 16.32
CA ARG A 160 23.12 0.00 17.22
C ARG A 160 22.34 0.44 18.46
N VAL A 161 21.09 0.85 18.28
CA VAL A 161 20.23 1.26 19.42
C VAL A 161 19.95 0.08 20.33
N ASN A 162 19.64 -1.09 19.79
CA ASN A 162 19.43 -2.31 20.58
C ASN A 162 20.72 -2.73 21.33
N GLY A 163 21.88 -2.57 20.71
CA GLY A 163 23.18 -2.80 21.37
C GLY A 163 23.42 -1.86 22.56
N LEU A 164 22.94 -0.62 22.50
CA LEU A 164 22.97 0.29 23.66
C LEU A 164 22.01 -0.18 24.75
N PHE A 165 20.79 -0.61 24.40
CA PHE A 165 19.84 -1.15 25.38
C PHE A 165 20.41 -2.36 26.11
N ASP A 166 21.05 -3.28 25.37
CA ASP A 166 21.71 -4.44 25.97
C ASP A 166 22.86 -4.03 26.90
N LYS A 167 23.72 -3.13 26.45
CA LYS A 167 24.87 -2.63 27.23
C LYS A 167 24.44 -2.02 28.57
N TYR A 168 23.34 -1.28 28.56
CA TYR A 168 22.82 -0.61 29.76
C TYR A 168 21.71 -1.41 30.46
N GLN A 169 21.46 -2.64 30.06
CA GLN A 169 20.43 -3.54 30.61
C GLN A 169 19.03 -2.90 30.65
N LEU A 170 18.68 -2.14 29.60
CA LEU A 170 17.40 -1.49 29.48
C LEU A 170 16.35 -2.46 28.88
N PRO A 171 15.12 -2.50 29.42
CA PRO A 171 14.08 -3.43 28.97
C PRO A 171 13.34 -2.93 27.71
N TYR A 172 14.07 -2.41 26.73
CA TYR A 172 13.52 -1.87 25.49
C TYR A 172 14.08 -2.59 24.28
N ARG A 173 13.26 -2.62 23.22
CA ARG A 173 13.68 -3.09 21.89
C ARG A 173 13.09 -2.17 20.82
N TRP A 174 13.92 -1.78 19.88
CA TRP A 174 13.48 -1.22 18.62
C TRP A 174 13.32 -2.32 17.59
N VAL A 175 12.27 -2.17 16.77
CA VAL A 175 11.96 -3.05 15.65
C VAL A 175 11.69 -2.21 14.41
N ASN A 176 11.87 -2.79 13.23
CA ASN A 176 11.61 -2.15 11.94
C ASN A 176 10.96 -3.13 10.95
N PHE A 177 10.46 -2.56 9.89
CA PHE A 177 10.00 -3.27 8.71
C PHE A 177 10.48 -2.56 7.46
#